data_453480ebb2b3a1430d9dd10cd72285e9
#
_entry.id   453480ebb2b3a1430d9dd10cd72285e9
#
_cell.length_a   1.000
_cell.length_b   1.000
_cell.length_c   1.000
_cell.angle_alpha   90.00
_cell.angle_beta   90.00
_cell.angle_gamma   90.00
#
_symmetry.space_group_name_H-M   'P 1'
#
loop_
_entity.id
_entity.type
_entity.pdbx_description
1 polymer ?
#
loop_
_entity_poly.entity_id
_entity_poly.type
_entity_poly.pdbx_seq_one_letter_code
_entity_poly.pdbx_strand_id
1 'polypeptide(L)'
;MNKKYFLLILLFPVFWTNDLKAQNPLPNWEKVSEKADWQARDSQGELVYKGKLWILGGWFDSHHAPPRDVWSSSDGKDWDKVASNAPWIHSDLPMTVVYDDKMCIMGGWYNGRLEGHSASNSVWSSTNGKDWKLEKKAAKWSPRIAATVMEFKGRLWLMGGIENYYFGDEKSLKNDVWVSEDGKDWELAIANAGWSPRAYHQSAVLDGKMYVFGGGNYTPEYHAKNDVWVTEDGINWSQVTRAAPWHERIWFSSVVYRDYIWVMGGWSNNPYKNWGDAWYSRDGINWTQYGPEITWPGRHEHSSFVFQDKIYIAGGMLPPLVNDVWSLELPKDW
;
A
#
# COMPACT_ATOMS: atom_id res chain seq x y z
N MET A 1 69.96 2.72 -55.81
CA MET A 1 68.59 3.09 -56.25
C MET A 1 67.61 2.40 -55.30
N ASN A 2 67.17 3.09 -54.26
CA ASN A 2 66.20 2.54 -53.26
C ASN A 2 64.77 3.04 -53.59
N LYS A 3 63.90 2.13 -54.01
CA LYS A 3 62.47 2.40 -54.19
C LYS A 3 61.76 2.28 -52.83
N LYS A 4 61.25 3.40 -52.31
CA LYS A 4 60.35 3.43 -51.17
C LYS A 4 58.89 3.19 -51.67
N TYR A 5 58.25 2.14 -51.19
CA TYR A 5 56.83 1.93 -51.39
C TYR A 5 56.07 2.66 -50.26
N PHE A 6 55.19 3.59 -50.64
CA PHE A 6 54.25 4.21 -49.74
C PHE A 6 52.99 3.34 -49.70
N LEU A 7 52.65 2.84 -48.51
CA LEU A 7 51.38 2.11 -48.23
C LEU A 7 50.32 3.15 -47.82
N LEU A 8 49.34 3.34 -48.69
CA LEU A 8 48.20 4.23 -48.40
C LEU A 8 47.17 3.44 -47.64
N ILE A 9 47.02 3.73 -46.31
CA ILE A 9 45.95 3.13 -45.46
C ILE A 9 44.71 4.01 -45.61
N LEU A 10 43.70 3.50 -46.31
CA LEU A 10 42.38 4.10 -46.37
C LEU A 10 41.60 3.75 -45.09
N LEU A 11 41.46 4.71 -44.19
CA LEU A 11 40.57 4.64 -43.05
C LEU A 11 39.14 4.96 -43.52
N PHE A 12 38.26 3.94 -43.56
CA PHE A 12 36.82 4.14 -43.69
C PHE A 12 36.25 4.50 -42.33
N PRO A 13 35.49 5.61 -42.19
CA PRO A 13 34.77 5.89 -40.95
C PRO A 13 33.60 4.90 -40.81
N VAL A 14 33.65 4.06 -39.80
CA VAL A 14 32.51 3.25 -39.37
C VAL A 14 31.53 4.19 -38.66
N PHE A 15 30.49 4.59 -39.36
CA PHE A 15 29.37 5.28 -38.75
C PHE A 15 28.59 4.24 -37.94
N TRP A 16 28.72 4.26 -36.62
CA TRP A 16 27.78 3.62 -35.71
C TRP A 16 26.50 4.47 -35.74
N THR A 17 25.50 4.04 -36.48
CA THR A 17 24.13 4.53 -36.31
C THR A 17 23.64 3.93 -35.00
N ASN A 18 23.72 4.69 -33.92
CA ASN A 18 22.90 4.41 -32.74
C ASN A 18 21.44 4.61 -33.17
N ASP A 19 20.76 3.52 -33.50
CA ASP A 19 19.33 3.48 -33.55
C ASP A 19 18.85 3.71 -32.10
N LEU A 20 18.76 4.98 -31.70
CA LEU A 20 17.90 5.39 -30.58
C LEU A 20 16.48 5.05 -31.01
N LYS A 21 16.04 3.83 -30.73
CA LYS A 21 14.60 3.54 -30.69
C LYS A 21 14.00 4.60 -29.77
N ALA A 22 13.23 5.51 -30.36
CA ALA A 22 12.42 6.43 -29.60
C ALA A 22 11.60 5.57 -28.62
N GLN A 23 11.95 5.59 -27.34
CA GLN A 23 11.12 4.96 -26.33
C GLN A 23 9.77 5.65 -26.42
N ASN A 24 8.73 4.88 -26.70
CA ASN A 24 7.37 5.40 -26.60
C ASN A 24 7.22 6.06 -25.23
N PRO A 25 6.62 7.26 -25.17
CA PRO A 25 6.41 7.90 -23.88
C PRO A 25 5.63 6.96 -22.97
N LEU A 26 6.02 6.92 -21.68
CA LEU A 26 5.30 6.12 -20.68
C LEU A 26 3.83 6.56 -20.62
N PRO A 27 2.87 5.65 -20.47
CA PRO A 27 1.47 6.00 -20.29
C PRO A 27 1.28 6.95 -19.11
N ASN A 28 0.34 7.85 -19.24
CA ASN A 28 -0.07 8.70 -18.13
C ASN A 28 -1.18 8.04 -17.31
N TRP A 29 -1.30 8.46 -16.06
CA TRP A 29 -2.47 8.16 -15.25
C TRP A 29 -3.70 8.82 -15.86
N GLU A 30 -4.79 8.08 -15.93
CA GLU A 30 -6.07 8.55 -16.43
C GLU A 30 -7.07 8.69 -15.29
N LYS A 31 -7.82 9.79 -15.28
CA LYS A 31 -8.90 9.97 -14.31
C LYS A 31 -10.12 9.17 -14.76
N VAL A 32 -10.46 8.14 -13.99
CA VAL A 32 -11.62 7.26 -14.24
C VAL A 32 -12.92 7.91 -13.77
N SER A 33 -12.90 8.58 -12.61
CA SER A 33 -14.04 9.31 -12.05
C SER A 33 -13.57 10.57 -11.35
N GLU A 34 -14.25 11.69 -11.61
CA GLU A 34 -14.04 12.95 -10.88
C GLU A 34 -14.57 12.85 -9.45
N LYS A 35 -15.65 12.08 -9.27
CA LYS A 35 -16.39 11.98 -8.03
C LYS A 35 -17.15 10.66 -7.99
N ALA A 36 -16.64 9.71 -7.23
CA ALA A 36 -17.33 8.45 -6.98
C ALA A 36 -18.56 8.66 -6.07
N ASP A 37 -19.45 7.64 -6.02
CA ASP A 37 -20.72 7.73 -5.28
C ASP A 37 -20.57 7.71 -3.76
N TRP A 38 -19.41 7.24 -3.26
CA TRP A 38 -19.09 7.25 -1.82
C TRP A 38 -18.59 8.63 -1.37
N GLN A 39 -18.83 8.95 -0.09
CA GLN A 39 -18.35 10.18 0.53
C GLN A 39 -16.83 10.28 0.47
N ALA A 40 -16.28 11.46 0.16
CA ALA A 40 -14.84 11.73 0.19
C ALA A 40 -14.25 11.33 1.56
N ARG A 41 -13.20 10.51 1.53
CA ARG A 41 -12.59 9.88 2.70
C ARG A 41 -11.17 9.43 2.44
N ASP A 42 -10.46 9.12 3.52
CA ASP A 42 -9.19 8.45 3.55
C ASP A 42 -9.23 7.21 4.47
N SER A 43 -8.09 6.55 4.68
CA SER A 43 -7.91 5.47 5.67
C SER A 43 -8.88 4.29 5.52
N GLN A 44 -9.51 4.14 4.35
CA GLN A 44 -10.45 3.05 4.11
C GLN A 44 -9.71 1.72 3.91
N GLY A 45 -10.38 0.63 4.27
CA GLY A 45 -9.98 -0.71 3.85
C GLY A 45 -10.26 -0.91 2.36
N GLU A 46 -9.34 -1.57 1.66
CA GLU A 46 -9.44 -1.85 0.23
C GLU A 46 -9.16 -3.31 -0.10
N LEU A 47 -9.87 -3.83 -1.10
CA LEU A 47 -9.75 -5.20 -1.58
C LEU A 47 -10.10 -5.30 -3.08
N VAL A 48 -9.52 -6.30 -3.74
CA VAL A 48 -10.03 -6.85 -5.00
C VAL A 48 -10.58 -8.24 -4.71
N TYR A 49 -11.87 -8.44 -4.92
CA TYR A 49 -12.52 -9.71 -4.63
C TYR A 49 -13.65 -10.01 -5.59
N LYS A 50 -13.70 -11.24 -6.09
CA LYS A 50 -14.71 -11.74 -7.06
C LYS A 50 -14.96 -10.78 -8.23
N GLY A 51 -13.87 -10.30 -8.85
CA GLY A 51 -13.93 -9.45 -10.03
C GLY A 51 -14.48 -8.05 -9.77
N LYS A 52 -14.33 -7.54 -8.54
CA LYS A 52 -14.72 -6.18 -8.14
C LYS A 52 -13.66 -5.55 -7.25
N LEU A 53 -13.58 -4.24 -7.33
CA LEU A 53 -12.95 -3.36 -6.36
C LEU A 53 -13.89 -3.18 -5.16
N TRP A 54 -13.34 -3.12 -3.94
CA TRP A 54 -14.10 -2.92 -2.71
C TRP A 54 -13.49 -1.85 -1.83
N ILE A 55 -14.34 -0.99 -1.27
CA ILE A 55 -14.00 0.00 -0.25
C ILE A 55 -14.82 -0.27 1.00
N LEU A 56 -14.15 -0.29 2.16
CA LEU A 56 -14.74 -0.63 3.46
C LEU A 56 -14.38 0.46 4.47
N GLY A 57 -15.38 1.15 5.00
CA GLY A 57 -15.17 2.14 6.05
C GLY A 57 -14.27 3.31 5.65
N GLY A 58 -13.31 3.65 6.49
CA GLY A 58 -12.38 4.77 6.33
C GLY A 58 -12.62 5.88 7.35
N TRP A 59 -12.09 7.05 7.06
CA TRP A 59 -12.25 8.25 7.88
C TRP A 59 -12.70 9.45 7.02
N PHE A 60 -13.48 10.34 7.58
CA PHE A 60 -13.86 11.59 6.93
C PHE A 60 -13.92 12.81 7.88
N ASP A 61 -14.03 12.59 9.19
CA ASP A 61 -14.16 13.65 10.19
C ASP A 61 -13.86 13.12 11.60
N SER A 62 -13.07 13.89 12.36
CA SER A 62 -12.76 13.56 13.77
C SER A 62 -13.91 13.79 14.75
N HIS A 63 -14.99 14.43 14.34
CA HIS A 63 -16.17 14.72 15.16
C HIS A 63 -17.29 13.69 15.00
N HIS A 64 -17.08 12.66 14.17
CA HIS A 64 -18.04 11.61 13.90
C HIS A 64 -17.37 10.23 14.03
N ALA A 65 -18.17 9.22 14.34
CA ALA A 65 -17.71 7.84 14.24
C ALA A 65 -17.33 7.52 12.78
N PRO A 66 -16.32 6.67 12.55
CA PRO A 66 -15.92 6.31 11.20
C PRO A 66 -17.06 5.61 10.46
N PRO A 67 -17.17 5.77 9.13
CA PRO A 67 -18.21 5.14 8.33
C PRO A 67 -18.07 3.62 8.35
N ARG A 68 -19.19 2.92 8.24
CA ARG A 68 -19.26 1.46 8.20
C ARG A 68 -19.94 0.95 6.94
N ASP A 69 -19.93 1.78 5.92
CA ASP A 69 -20.47 1.42 4.62
C ASP A 69 -19.48 0.55 3.83
N VAL A 70 -20.03 -0.22 2.93
CA VAL A 70 -19.28 -1.08 2.02
C VAL A 70 -19.71 -0.77 0.61
N TRP A 71 -18.74 -0.53 -0.25
CA TRP A 71 -18.94 -0.19 -1.64
C TRP A 71 -18.18 -1.14 -2.54
N SER A 72 -18.73 -1.41 -3.74
CA SER A 72 -18.04 -2.20 -4.75
C SER A 72 -18.20 -1.61 -6.14
N SER A 73 -17.20 -1.83 -7.00
CA SER A 73 -17.21 -1.42 -8.39
C SER A 73 -16.63 -2.51 -9.28
N SER A 74 -17.16 -2.66 -10.49
CA SER A 74 -16.61 -3.55 -11.51
C SER A 74 -15.72 -2.87 -12.55
N ASP A 75 -15.60 -1.53 -12.48
CA ASP A 75 -14.89 -0.72 -13.47
C ASP A 75 -14.09 0.46 -12.86
N GLY A 76 -14.24 0.68 -11.54
CA GLY A 76 -13.65 1.80 -10.82
C GLY A 76 -14.38 3.14 -11.00
N LYS A 77 -15.38 3.19 -11.87
CA LYS A 77 -16.15 4.40 -12.18
C LYS A 77 -17.48 4.45 -11.44
N ASP A 78 -18.29 3.43 -11.64
CA ASP A 78 -19.62 3.32 -11.05
C ASP A 78 -19.54 2.43 -9.80
N TRP A 79 -20.07 2.92 -8.67
CA TRP A 79 -19.95 2.25 -7.38
C TRP A 79 -21.30 1.94 -6.76
N ASP A 80 -21.51 0.67 -6.44
CA ASP A 80 -22.69 0.18 -5.75
C ASP A 80 -22.47 0.18 -4.23
N LYS A 81 -23.39 0.78 -3.47
CA LYS A 81 -23.42 0.62 -2.03
C LYS A 81 -23.97 -0.74 -1.65
N VAL A 82 -23.11 -1.64 -1.21
CA VAL A 82 -23.46 -3.02 -0.82
C VAL A 82 -24.06 -3.07 0.58
N ALA A 83 -23.52 -2.28 1.51
CA ALA A 83 -24.02 -2.15 2.86
C ALA A 83 -23.86 -0.72 3.37
N SER A 84 -24.84 -0.24 4.16
CA SER A 84 -24.77 1.09 4.79
C SER A 84 -24.13 1.07 6.16
N ASN A 85 -24.27 -0.05 6.90
CA ASN A 85 -23.79 -0.21 8.26
C ASN A 85 -23.36 -1.66 8.50
N ALA A 86 -22.11 -1.97 8.20
CA ALA A 86 -21.53 -3.24 8.59
C ALA A 86 -21.43 -3.36 10.13
N PRO A 87 -21.36 -4.57 10.69
CA PRO A 87 -21.38 -4.77 12.16
C PRO A 87 -20.08 -4.37 12.86
N TRP A 88 -18.95 -4.30 12.14
CA TRP A 88 -17.67 -3.83 12.66
C TRP A 88 -17.68 -2.29 12.80
N ILE A 89 -17.11 -1.78 13.91
CA ILE A 89 -17.11 -0.34 14.20
C ILE A 89 -15.71 0.31 14.05
N HIS A 90 -14.65 -0.50 14.10
CA HIS A 90 -13.27 -0.04 13.97
C HIS A 90 -12.88 -0.05 12.48
N SER A 91 -13.21 1.00 11.77
CA SER A 91 -13.13 1.08 10.32
C SER A 91 -12.21 2.17 9.78
N ASP A 92 -11.54 2.90 10.65
CA ASP A 92 -10.47 3.83 10.30
C ASP A 92 -9.13 3.08 10.38
N LEU A 93 -8.34 3.11 9.31
CA LEU A 93 -7.09 2.37 9.15
C LEU A 93 -7.20 0.87 9.50
N PRO A 94 -8.24 0.16 9.05
CA PRO A 94 -8.35 -1.26 9.26
C PRO A 94 -7.34 -2.01 8.40
N MET A 95 -6.99 -3.22 8.79
CA MET A 95 -6.25 -4.14 7.94
C MET A 95 -7.24 -4.99 7.16
N THR A 96 -7.04 -5.10 5.85
CA THR A 96 -7.90 -5.89 4.96
C THR A 96 -7.09 -6.87 4.12
N VAL A 97 -7.66 -8.05 3.88
CA VAL A 97 -7.05 -9.09 3.06
C VAL A 97 -8.13 -10.02 2.51
N VAL A 98 -7.89 -10.59 1.34
CA VAL A 98 -8.66 -11.74 0.86
C VAL A 98 -7.96 -13.02 1.28
N TYR A 99 -8.66 -13.90 1.99
CA TYR A 99 -8.13 -15.17 2.43
C TYR A 99 -9.22 -16.25 2.49
N ASP A 100 -8.91 -17.46 2.07
CA ASP A 100 -9.84 -18.59 2.04
C ASP A 100 -11.19 -18.24 1.36
N ASP A 101 -11.09 -17.58 0.18
CA ASP A 101 -12.23 -17.07 -0.61
C ASP A 101 -13.20 -16.17 0.19
N LYS A 102 -12.68 -15.36 1.10
CA LYS A 102 -13.42 -14.38 1.90
C LYS A 102 -12.66 -13.05 1.95
N MET A 103 -13.41 -11.97 1.97
CA MET A 103 -12.91 -10.68 2.41
C MET A 103 -12.78 -10.70 3.92
N CYS A 104 -11.62 -10.30 4.43
CA CYS A 104 -11.38 -10.16 5.86
C CYS A 104 -11.09 -8.69 6.19
N ILE A 105 -11.65 -8.20 7.31
CA ILE A 105 -11.33 -6.92 7.92
C ILE A 105 -10.98 -7.14 9.39
N MET A 106 -9.90 -6.51 9.85
CA MET A 106 -9.40 -6.71 11.21
C MET A 106 -8.69 -5.47 11.74
N GLY A 107 -8.58 -5.36 13.07
CA GLY A 107 -7.98 -4.18 13.69
C GLY A 107 -8.80 -2.92 13.47
N GLY A 108 -8.10 -1.81 13.26
CA GLY A 108 -8.70 -0.52 12.96
C GLY A 108 -9.00 0.32 14.19
N TRP A 109 -9.35 1.59 13.95
CA TRP A 109 -9.64 2.60 14.97
C TRP A 109 -11.11 2.99 14.95
N TYR A 110 -11.63 3.34 16.11
CA TYR A 110 -12.99 3.84 16.32
C TYR A 110 -12.94 5.21 16.99
N ASN A 111 -13.81 6.10 16.52
CA ASN A 111 -14.21 7.35 17.17
C ASN A 111 -13.14 8.46 17.19
N GLY A 112 -12.15 8.40 16.31
CA GLY A 112 -11.17 9.49 16.15
C GLY A 112 -10.52 9.89 17.49
N ARG A 113 -10.68 11.17 17.87
CA ARG A 113 -10.22 11.73 19.15
C ARG A 113 -11.34 11.88 20.19
N LEU A 114 -12.56 11.45 19.88
CA LEU A 114 -13.71 11.56 20.76
C LEU A 114 -13.64 10.57 21.90
N GLU A 115 -14.44 10.80 22.94
CA GLU A 115 -14.58 9.88 24.07
C GLU A 115 -15.01 8.48 23.59
N GLY A 116 -14.45 7.43 24.19
CA GLY A 116 -14.69 6.06 23.80
C GLY A 116 -13.90 5.58 22.58
N HIS A 117 -12.91 6.37 22.13
CA HIS A 117 -11.97 5.92 21.08
C HIS A 117 -11.23 4.64 21.47
N SER A 118 -10.93 3.81 20.51
CA SER A 118 -10.22 2.55 20.75
C SER A 118 -9.67 1.93 19.48
N ALA A 119 -8.59 1.16 19.60
CA ALA A 119 -8.16 0.20 18.60
C ALA A 119 -8.85 -1.15 18.77
N SER A 120 -8.83 -1.98 17.74
CA SER A 120 -9.41 -3.32 17.75
C SER A 120 -8.36 -4.41 17.49
N ASN A 121 -8.69 -5.64 17.93
CA ASN A 121 -8.07 -6.88 17.48
C ASN A 121 -9.13 -7.92 17.08
N SER A 122 -10.31 -7.46 16.71
CA SER A 122 -11.36 -8.33 16.17
C SER A 122 -11.06 -8.68 14.70
N VAL A 123 -11.56 -9.84 14.28
CA VAL A 123 -11.48 -10.32 12.90
C VAL A 123 -12.88 -10.62 12.40
N TRP A 124 -13.22 -10.07 11.25
CA TRP A 124 -14.50 -10.26 10.58
C TRP A 124 -14.26 -10.76 9.16
N SER A 125 -15.19 -11.56 8.64
CA SER A 125 -15.13 -12.02 7.26
C SER A 125 -16.47 -11.90 6.54
N SER A 126 -16.43 -11.81 5.21
CA SER A 126 -17.61 -11.80 4.35
C SER A 126 -17.29 -12.40 2.98
N THR A 127 -18.27 -13.08 2.38
CA THR A 127 -18.20 -13.59 1.00
C THR A 127 -18.96 -12.72 0.00
N ASN A 128 -19.67 -11.68 0.50
CA ASN A 128 -20.55 -10.85 -0.35
C ASN A 128 -20.53 -9.35 0.01
N GLY A 129 -19.75 -8.94 1.03
CA GLY A 129 -19.64 -7.54 1.50
C GLY A 129 -20.84 -7.03 2.28
N LYS A 130 -21.97 -7.77 2.31
CA LYS A 130 -23.20 -7.40 3.01
C LYS A 130 -23.33 -8.10 4.36
N ASP A 131 -23.14 -9.40 4.36
CA ASP A 131 -23.26 -10.25 5.54
C ASP A 131 -21.85 -10.52 6.08
N TRP A 132 -21.58 -10.02 7.28
CA TRP A 132 -20.29 -10.14 7.95
C TRP A 132 -20.39 -11.03 9.16
N LYS A 133 -19.46 -11.96 9.27
CA LYS A 133 -19.32 -12.89 10.39
C LYS A 133 -18.15 -12.47 11.26
N LEU A 134 -18.38 -12.38 12.59
CA LEU A 134 -17.32 -12.24 13.57
C LEU A 134 -16.57 -13.58 13.69
N GLU A 135 -15.38 -13.66 13.15
CA GLU A 135 -14.55 -14.86 13.20
C GLU A 135 -13.79 -14.94 14.54
N LYS A 136 -13.30 -13.80 15.03
CA LYS A 136 -12.64 -13.68 16.34
C LYS A 136 -12.97 -12.35 16.99
N LYS A 137 -13.46 -12.37 18.22
CA LYS A 137 -13.78 -11.15 18.97
C LYS A 137 -12.51 -10.43 19.45
N ALA A 138 -11.50 -11.20 19.84
CA ALA A 138 -10.20 -10.71 20.28
C ALA A 138 -9.12 -11.72 19.86
N ALA A 139 -8.34 -11.36 18.86
CA ALA A 139 -7.17 -12.13 18.46
C ALA A 139 -6.05 -12.01 19.51
N LYS A 140 -5.05 -12.88 19.45
CA LYS A 140 -3.94 -12.88 20.42
C LYS A 140 -3.02 -11.68 20.30
N TRP A 141 -2.94 -11.05 19.12
CA TRP A 141 -2.21 -9.80 18.94
C TRP A 141 -2.96 -8.63 19.60
N SER A 142 -2.23 -7.63 20.07
CA SER A 142 -2.81 -6.46 20.74
C SER A 142 -3.68 -5.63 19.80
N PRO A 143 -4.76 -4.99 20.27
CA PRO A 143 -5.54 -4.05 19.48
C PRO A 143 -4.66 -3.02 18.79
N ARG A 144 -4.80 -2.85 17.46
CA ARG A 144 -3.92 -1.99 16.67
C ARG A 144 -4.53 -1.53 15.36
N ILE A 145 -3.89 -0.52 14.79
CA ILE A 145 -4.18 0.05 13.48
C ILE A 145 -2.90 0.13 12.65
N ALA A 146 -3.05 0.42 11.37
CA ALA A 146 -1.93 0.74 10.47
C ALA A 146 -0.80 -0.30 10.48
N ALA A 147 -1.14 -1.54 10.81
CA ALA A 147 -0.33 -2.72 10.56
C ALA A 147 -0.59 -3.22 9.14
N THR A 148 0.27 -4.08 8.62
CA THR A 148 0.00 -4.76 7.36
C THR A 148 -0.39 -6.21 7.60
N VAL A 149 -1.28 -6.73 6.76
CA VAL A 149 -1.67 -8.13 6.71
C VAL A 149 -1.64 -8.63 5.28
N MET A 150 -1.08 -9.83 5.07
CA MET A 150 -1.01 -10.42 3.74
C MET A 150 -0.97 -11.94 3.80
N GLU A 151 -1.34 -12.56 2.69
CA GLU A 151 -1.09 -13.98 2.48
C GLU A 151 0.34 -14.20 1.98
N PHE A 152 1.06 -15.11 2.62
CA PHE A 152 2.36 -15.57 2.19
C PHE A 152 2.52 -17.05 2.50
N LYS A 153 2.82 -17.86 1.47
CA LYS A 153 2.97 -19.31 1.56
C LYS A 153 1.77 -20.01 2.21
N GLY A 154 0.55 -19.61 1.82
CA GLY A 154 -0.70 -20.21 2.28
C GLY A 154 -1.09 -19.86 3.72
N ARG A 155 -0.44 -18.88 4.34
CA ARG A 155 -0.75 -18.38 5.69
C ARG A 155 -0.91 -16.87 5.69
N LEU A 156 -1.69 -16.36 6.62
CA LEU A 156 -1.77 -14.92 6.89
C LEU A 156 -0.64 -14.49 7.81
N TRP A 157 -0.05 -13.33 7.49
CA TRP A 157 0.99 -12.69 8.28
C TRP A 157 0.57 -11.26 8.61
N LEU A 158 0.59 -10.91 9.89
CA LEU A 158 0.30 -9.57 10.38
C LEU A 158 1.59 -8.99 10.98
N MET A 159 1.93 -7.74 10.62
CA MET A 159 3.22 -7.15 10.93
C MET A 159 3.07 -5.72 11.43
N GLY A 160 3.72 -5.38 12.56
CA GLY A 160 3.84 -4.03 13.07
C GLY A 160 2.54 -3.35 13.43
N GLY A 161 2.43 -2.05 13.14
CA GLY A 161 1.29 -1.20 13.49
C GLY A 161 1.46 -0.44 14.80
N ILE A 162 0.40 0.24 15.23
CA ILE A 162 0.38 1.03 16.46
C ILE A 162 -0.88 0.73 17.28
N GLU A 163 -0.74 0.63 18.61
CA GLU A 163 -1.85 0.32 19.53
C GLU A 163 -2.71 1.55 19.83
N ASN A 164 -2.17 2.74 19.67
CA ASN A 164 -2.87 3.96 20.04
C ASN A 164 -2.50 5.10 19.08
N TYR A 165 -3.44 5.49 18.24
CA TYR A 165 -3.21 6.41 17.14
C TYR A 165 -2.80 7.81 17.59
N TYR A 166 -3.66 8.48 18.37
CA TYR A 166 -3.48 9.89 18.72
C TYR A 166 -2.86 10.12 20.10
N PHE A 167 -2.86 9.10 20.94
CA PHE A 167 -2.56 9.23 22.37
C PHE A 167 -1.45 8.28 22.81
N GLY A 168 -0.87 7.56 21.87
CA GLY A 168 0.22 6.62 22.13
C GLY A 168 1.56 7.31 22.38
N ASP A 169 2.49 6.50 22.76
CA ASP A 169 3.92 6.81 22.79
C ASP A 169 4.65 5.84 21.84
N GLU A 170 5.97 5.96 21.74
CA GLU A 170 6.78 5.07 20.91
C GLU A 170 6.65 3.59 21.29
N LYS A 171 6.28 3.26 22.54
CA LYS A 171 6.07 1.89 23.01
C LYS A 171 4.79 1.28 22.42
N SER A 172 3.88 2.14 21.95
CA SER A 172 2.68 1.70 21.22
C SER A 172 3.00 1.16 19.83
N LEU A 173 4.14 1.53 19.24
CA LEU A 173 4.61 0.99 17.96
C LEU A 173 5.07 -0.45 18.11
N LYS A 174 4.80 -1.25 17.09
CA LYS A 174 5.14 -2.68 17.06
C LYS A 174 6.08 -3.01 15.90
N ASN A 175 6.86 -4.06 16.13
CA ASN A 175 7.64 -4.77 15.12
C ASN A 175 7.53 -6.29 15.30
N ASP A 176 6.47 -6.72 15.97
CA ASP A 176 6.11 -8.12 16.10
C ASP A 176 5.53 -8.65 14.78
N VAL A 177 5.66 -9.95 14.59
CA VAL A 177 5.11 -10.66 13.44
C VAL A 177 4.25 -11.79 13.95
N TRP A 178 3.02 -11.85 13.49
CA TRP A 178 2.03 -12.86 13.83
C TRP A 178 1.66 -13.66 12.59
N VAL A 179 1.38 -14.93 12.77
CA VAL A 179 1.00 -15.84 11.70
C VAL A 179 -0.28 -16.60 12.04
N SER A 180 -1.09 -16.86 11.02
CA SER A 180 -2.33 -17.63 11.16
C SER A 180 -2.55 -18.51 9.94
N GLU A 181 -3.04 -19.74 10.14
CA GLU A 181 -3.42 -20.68 9.08
C GLU A 181 -4.90 -20.55 8.69
N ASP A 182 -5.72 -19.97 9.54
CA ASP A 182 -7.19 -19.91 9.36
C ASP A 182 -7.78 -18.50 9.47
N GLY A 183 -6.93 -17.48 9.71
CA GLY A 183 -7.32 -16.09 9.94
C GLY A 183 -7.96 -15.80 11.30
N LYS A 184 -8.09 -16.80 12.17
CA LYS A 184 -8.78 -16.70 13.48
C LYS A 184 -7.82 -16.92 14.64
N ASP A 185 -7.07 -17.98 14.56
CA ASP A 185 -6.09 -18.35 15.56
C ASP A 185 -4.71 -17.91 15.12
N TRP A 186 -4.12 -17.01 15.92
CA TRP A 186 -2.87 -16.35 15.62
C TRP A 186 -1.78 -16.78 16.58
N GLU A 187 -0.59 -17.00 16.06
CA GLU A 187 0.61 -17.33 16.81
C GLU A 187 1.66 -16.24 16.62
N LEU A 188 2.36 -15.91 17.70
CA LEU A 188 3.48 -14.98 17.63
C LEU A 188 4.67 -15.68 16.97
N ALA A 189 4.99 -15.28 15.74
CA ALA A 189 6.13 -15.80 15.00
C ALA A 189 7.43 -15.13 15.46
N ILE A 190 7.41 -13.81 15.64
CA ILE A 190 8.57 -13.02 16.11
C ILE A 190 8.04 -11.91 17.04
N ALA A 191 8.64 -11.82 18.22
CA ALA A 191 8.32 -10.72 19.16
C ALA A 191 8.93 -9.38 18.74
N ASN A 192 10.10 -9.41 18.12
CA ASN A 192 10.84 -8.23 17.64
C ASN A 192 11.56 -8.61 16.34
N ALA A 193 11.01 -8.22 15.21
CA ALA A 193 11.67 -8.38 13.92
C ALA A 193 12.91 -7.49 13.80
N GLY A 194 13.76 -7.76 12.80
CA GLY A 194 15.01 -7.01 12.59
C GLY A 194 14.80 -5.54 12.24
N TRP A 195 13.63 -5.18 11.74
CA TRP A 195 13.23 -3.78 11.46
C TRP A 195 12.68 -3.09 12.71
N SER A 196 12.85 -1.76 12.77
CA SER A 196 12.37 -0.95 13.90
C SER A 196 10.84 -0.95 14.01
N PRO A 197 10.26 -0.82 15.23
CA PRO A 197 8.82 -0.64 15.41
C PRO A 197 8.27 0.48 14.50
N ARG A 198 7.15 0.21 13.83
CA ARG A 198 6.56 1.12 12.86
C ARG A 198 5.09 0.86 12.58
N ALA A 199 4.38 1.93 12.23
CA ALA A 199 3.04 1.93 11.67
C ALA A 199 3.05 2.57 10.28
N TYR A 200 1.93 2.53 9.54
CA TYR A 200 1.79 3.20 8.24
C TYR A 200 2.82 2.76 7.19
N HIS A 201 3.45 1.63 7.41
CA HIS A 201 4.35 0.98 6.46
C HIS A 201 3.53 0.17 5.47
N GLN A 202 4.19 -0.24 4.41
CA GLN A 202 3.61 -1.17 3.45
C GLN A 202 4.37 -2.50 3.44
N SER A 203 3.70 -3.49 2.89
CA SER A 203 4.28 -4.81 2.66
C SER A 203 3.86 -5.36 1.29
N ALA A 204 4.67 -6.24 0.74
CA ALA A 204 4.43 -6.84 -0.56
C ALA A 204 4.92 -8.29 -0.57
N VAL A 205 4.30 -9.12 -1.42
CA VAL A 205 4.84 -10.44 -1.77
C VAL A 205 5.21 -10.42 -3.24
N LEU A 206 6.48 -10.68 -3.54
CA LEU A 206 7.00 -10.74 -4.89
C LEU A 206 8.07 -11.84 -4.98
N ASP A 207 8.02 -12.67 -6.04
CA ASP A 207 8.99 -13.74 -6.31
C ASP A 207 9.25 -14.65 -5.11
N GLY A 208 8.16 -15.05 -4.40
CA GLY A 208 8.25 -15.95 -3.25
C GLY A 208 8.89 -15.33 -2.01
N LYS A 209 9.05 -14.03 -1.97
CA LYS A 209 9.58 -13.24 -0.85
C LYS A 209 8.55 -12.26 -0.33
N MET A 210 8.60 -11.99 0.97
CA MET A 210 7.78 -10.98 1.63
C MET A 210 8.65 -9.78 1.99
N TYR A 211 8.15 -8.59 1.71
CA TYR A 211 8.83 -7.30 1.94
C TYR A 211 8.08 -6.46 2.95
N VAL A 212 8.82 -5.69 3.75
CA VAL A 212 8.31 -4.60 4.61
C VAL A 212 9.13 -3.35 4.31
N PHE A 213 8.48 -2.20 4.09
CA PHE A 213 9.16 -0.98 3.71
C PHE A 213 8.43 0.29 4.15
N GLY A 214 9.22 1.35 4.39
CA GLY A 214 8.72 2.68 4.75
C GLY A 214 7.97 2.72 6.08
N GLY A 215 7.03 3.67 6.19
CA GLY A 215 6.28 3.89 7.42
C GLY A 215 7.08 4.56 8.52
N GLY A 216 6.57 4.53 9.73
CA GLY A 216 7.23 5.17 10.86
C GLY A 216 6.27 5.42 12.02
N ASN A 217 6.26 6.66 12.51
CA ASN A 217 5.36 7.15 13.55
C ASN A 217 4.80 8.53 13.18
N TYR A 218 3.58 8.82 13.58
CA TYR A 218 2.96 10.14 13.42
C TYR A 218 3.01 10.95 14.72
N THR A 219 2.59 10.35 15.82
CA THR A 219 2.53 10.98 17.14
C THR A 219 3.13 10.06 18.22
N PRO A 220 3.71 10.59 19.32
CA PRO A 220 3.90 12.01 19.65
C PRO A 220 4.99 12.69 18.82
N GLU A 221 5.96 11.93 18.33
CA GLU A 221 7.04 12.44 17.48
C GLU A 221 6.97 11.82 16.10
N TYR A 222 6.90 12.68 15.07
CA TYR A 222 6.94 12.23 13.70
C TYR A 222 8.32 11.71 13.33
N HIS A 223 8.36 10.49 12.83
CA HIS A 223 9.48 9.99 12.04
C HIS A 223 8.99 9.07 10.94
N ALA A 224 9.63 9.11 9.82
CA ALA A 224 9.35 8.26 8.68
C ALA A 224 10.62 7.56 8.19
N LYS A 225 10.44 6.55 7.37
CA LYS A 225 11.49 5.69 6.82
C LYS A 225 11.27 5.46 5.34
N ASN A 226 12.35 5.06 4.68
CA ASN A 226 12.37 4.58 3.31
C ASN A 226 13.28 3.35 3.15
N ASP A 227 13.50 2.62 4.25
CA ASP A 227 14.22 1.37 4.25
C ASP A 227 13.35 0.22 3.71
N VAL A 228 14.01 -0.84 3.24
CA VAL A 228 13.35 -2.05 2.72
C VAL A 228 13.96 -3.28 3.35
N TRP A 229 13.10 -4.14 3.85
CA TRP A 229 13.42 -5.41 4.47
C TRP A 229 12.75 -6.56 3.73
N VAL A 230 13.40 -7.70 3.68
CA VAL A 230 12.90 -8.89 2.96
C VAL A 230 13.09 -10.15 3.78
N THR A 231 12.19 -11.09 3.58
CA THR A 231 12.25 -12.44 4.12
C THR A 231 11.75 -13.47 3.10
N GLU A 232 12.29 -14.68 3.17
CA GLU A 232 11.79 -15.83 2.40
C GLU A 232 10.94 -16.80 3.24
N ASP A 233 10.95 -16.63 4.55
CA ASP A 233 10.27 -17.56 5.49
C ASP A 233 9.30 -16.86 6.47
N GLY A 234 9.28 -15.53 6.48
CA GLY A 234 8.50 -14.71 7.42
C GLY A 234 9.17 -14.53 8.79
N ILE A 235 10.32 -15.20 9.03
CA ILE A 235 11.03 -15.23 10.32
C ILE A 235 12.36 -14.50 10.24
N ASN A 236 13.17 -14.84 9.25
CA ASN A 236 14.50 -14.28 9.09
C ASN A 236 14.47 -13.09 8.15
N TRP A 237 14.62 -11.89 8.70
CA TRP A 237 14.55 -10.64 7.97
C TRP A 237 15.93 -10.07 7.68
N SER A 238 16.15 -9.62 6.45
CA SER A 238 17.36 -8.94 6.01
C SER A 238 17.04 -7.57 5.46
N GLN A 239 17.81 -6.55 5.83
CA GLN A 239 17.70 -5.22 5.24
C GLN A 239 18.39 -5.20 3.88
N VAL A 240 17.64 -5.01 2.81
CA VAL A 240 18.16 -4.95 1.45
C VAL A 240 18.41 -3.53 0.97
N THR A 241 17.70 -2.56 1.55
CA THR A 241 17.91 -1.13 1.26
C THR A 241 17.83 -0.35 2.56
N ARG A 242 18.84 0.48 2.84
CA ARG A 242 18.85 1.35 4.02
C ARG A 242 18.04 2.62 3.81
N ALA A 243 18.10 3.17 2.60
CA ALA A 243 17.39 4.37 2.16
C ALA A 243 17.11 4.24 0.66
N ALA A 244 15.87 3.98 0.31
CA ALA A 244 15.41 3.99 -1.06
C ALA A 244 15.43 5.43 -1.63
N PRO A 245 15.45 5.62 -2.95
CA PRO A 245 15.54 6.97 -3.52
C PRO A 245 14.27 7.79 -3.37
N TRP A 246 13.13 7.18 -3.05
CA TRP A 246 11.91 7.90 -2.69
C TRP A 246 12.02 8.48 -1.26
N HIS A 247 11.36 9.63 -1.05
CA HIS A 247 11.43 10.34 0.23
C HIS A 247 10.81 9.51 1.36
N GLU A 248 11.38 9.59 2.57
CA GLU A 248 10.80 9.02 3.78
C GLU A 248 9.37 9.50 3.99
N ARG A 249 8.44 8.55 4.18
CA ARG A 249 7.01 8.85 4.23
C ARG A 249 6.19 7.86 5.00
N ILE A 250 5.03 8.32 5.48
CA ILE A 250 3.95 7.50 6.03
C ILE A 250 2.71 7.63 5.15
N TRP A 251 1.71 6.77 5.34
CA TRP A 251 0.40 6.86 4.68
C TRP A 251 0.45 6.80 3.14
N PHE A 252 1.45 6.15 2.63
CA PHE A 252 1.56 5.85 1.20
C PHE A 252 0.89 4.51 0.89
N SER A 253 0.61 4.26 -0.36
CA SER A 253 0.06 2.98 -0.81
C SER A 253 1.07 2.16 -1.59
N SER A 254 0.82 0.86 -1.69
CA SER A 254 1.67 -0.07 -2.44
C SER A 254 0.84 -1.18 -3.06
N VAL A 255 1.24 -1.58 -4.26
CA VAL A 255 0.71 -2.76 -4.94
C VAL A 255 1.85 -3.55 -5.59
N VAL A 256 1.59 -4.82 -5.92
CA VAL A 256 2.44 -5.58 -6.84
C VAL A 256 1.74 -5.64 -8.20
N TYR A 257 2.39 -5.09 -9.22
CA TYR A 257 1.85 -5.04 -10.57
C TYR A 257 2.94 -5.28 -11.61
N ARG A 258 2.70 -6.18 -12.54
CA ARG A 258 3.66 -6.56 -13.60
C ARG A 258 5.04 -6.93 -13.07
N ASP A 259 5.08 -7.76 -12.02
CA ASP A 259 6.30 -8.22 -11.34
C ASP A 259 7.16 -7.09 -10.73
N TYR A 260 6.52 -6.00 -10.34
CA TYR A 260 7.15 -4.90 -9.60
C TYR A 260 6.35 -4.55 -8.35
N ILE A 261 7.05 -4.23 -7.29
CA ILE A 261 6.50 -3.51 -6.13
C ILE A 261 6.39 -2.04 -6.52
N TRP A 262 5.22 -1.45 -6.33
CA TRP A 262 4.96 -0.03 -6.56
C TRP A 262 4.77 0.69 -5.23
N VAL A 263 5.35 1.88 -5.11
CA VAL A 263 5.18 2.82 -3.99
C VAL A 263 4.56 4.10 -4.54
N MET A 264 3.44 4.55 -3.98
CA MET A 264 2.67 5.67 -4.52
C MET A 264 2.21 6.62 -3.42
N GLY A 265 2.38 7.93 -3.65
CA GLY A 265 1.88 8.97 -2.76
C GLY A 265 2.44 8.95 -1.34
N GLY A 266 1.60 9.32 -0.38
CA GLY A 266 1.97 9.41 1.04
C GLY A 266 2.30 10.82 1.49
N TRP A 267 2.70 10.93 2.75
CA TRP A 267 2.96 12.22 3.38
C TRP A 267 4.28 12.24 4.16
N SER A 268 4.91 13.39 4.19
CA SER A 268 6.06 13.69 5.04
C SER A 268 5.86 15.00 5.79
N ASN A 269 6.49 15.11 6.97
CA ASN A 269 6.48 16.33 7.77
C ASN A 269 7.65 17.28 7.41
N ASN A 270 8.74 16.74 6.92
CA ASN A 270 9.89 17.50 6.46
C ASN A 270 10.42 16.96 5.12
N PRO A 271 10.12 17.61 3.98
CA PRO A 271 9.21 18.76 3.86
C PRO A 271 7.77 18.38 4.20
N TYR A 272 6.96 19.33 4.69
CA TYR A 272 5.52 19.15 4.87
C TYR A 272 4.84 19.05 3.50
N LYS A 273 4.56 17.81 3.08
CA LYS A 273 4.13 17.59 1.70
C LYS A 273 3.36 16.29 1.54
N ASN A 274 2.25 16.34 0.79
CA ASN A 274 1.66 15.19 0.13
C ASN A 274 2.44 14.86 -1.14
N TRP A 275 2.89 13.63 -1.25
CA TRP A 275 3.58 13.13 -2.44
C TRP A 275 2.56 12.67 -3.48
N GLY A 276 2.88 12.88 -4.75
CA GLY A 276 2.08 12.42 -5.88
C GLY A 276 2.94 11.66 -6.88
N ASP A 277 4.06 11.14 -6.44
CA ASP A 277 4.98 10.33 -7.23
C ASP A 277 4.62 8.84 -7.16
N ALA A 278 5.11 8.11 -8.13
CA ALA A 278 5.08 6.66 -8.15
C ALA A 278 6.49 6.11 -8.43
N TRP A 279 6.86 5.06 -7.73
CA TRP A 279 8.13 4.37 -7.84
C TRP A 279 7.91 2.89 -7.96
N TYR A 280 8.78 2.18 -8.69
CA TYR A 280 8.68 0.74 -8.84
C TYR A 280 10.04 0.03 -8.72
N SER A 281 10.01 -1.22 -8.27
CA SER A 281 11.20 -2.06 -8.10
C SER A 281 10.83 -3.54 -8.23
N ARG A 282 11.72 -4.34 -8.85
CA ARG A 282 11.58 -5.82 -8.90
C ARG A 282 12.17 -6.53 -7.70
N ASP A 283 13.04 -5.88 -6.96
CA ASP A 283 13.90 -6.52 -5.95
C ASP A 283 13.93 -5.80 -4.60
N GLY A 284 13.24 -4.64 -4.50
CA GLY A 284 13.29 -3.78 -3.31
C GLY A 284 14.62 -3.03 -3.14
N ILE A 285 15.58 -3.20 -4.07
CA ILE A 285 16.91 -2.58 -4.03
C ILE A 285 17.01 -1.47 -5.08
N ASN A 286 16.69 -1.84 -6.32
CA ASN A 286 16.77 -0.95 -7.47
C ASN A 286 15.41 -0.33 -7.75
N TRP A 287 15.26 0.95 -7.42
CA TRP A 287 14.01 1.69 -7.58
C TRP A 287 14.09 2.68 -8.73
N THR A 288 13.04 2.75 -9.52
CA THR A 288 12.89 3.70 -10.62
C THR A 288 11.64 4.53 -10.39
N GLN A 289 11.75 5.85 -10.56
CA GLN A 289 10.58 6.73 -10.55
C GLN A 289 9.80 6.57 -11.85
N TYR A 290 8.49 6.42 -11.73
CA TYR A 290 7.61 6.30 -12.86
C TYR A 290 7.21 7.69 -13.39
N GLY A 291 7.53 7.93 -14.65
CA GLY A 291 7.20 9.19 -15.33
C GLY A 291 8.00 10.40 -14.84
N PRO A 292 8.10 11.46 -15.66
CA PRO A 292 8.77 12.70 -15.28
C PRO A 292 7.90 13.63 -14.43
N GLU A 293 6.57 13.51 -14.52
CA GLU A 293 5.63 14.42 -13.87
C GLU A 293 4.51 13.64 -13.18
N ILE A 294 4.05 14.22 -12.08
CA ILE A 294 2.88 13.76 -11.34
C ILE A 294 1.65 14.11 -12.14
N THR A 295 0.83 13.13 -12.43
CA THR A 295 -0.41 13.34 -13.17
C THR A 295 -1.65 13.46 -12.28
N TRP A 296 -1.57 12.98 -11.02
CA TRP A 296 -2.61 13.13 -10.02
C TRP A 296 -2.10 13.93 -8.80
N PRO A 297 -2.96 14.76 -8.17
CA PRO A 297 -2.54 15.59 -7.04
C PRO A 297 -2.00 14.77 -5.88
N GLY A 298 -0.88 15.21 -5.29
CA GLY A 298 -0.25 14.53 -4.16
C GLY A 298 -1.20 14.33 -2.99
N ARG A 299 -1.29 13.10 -2.49
CA ARG A 299 -2.22 12.67 -1.45
C ARG A 299 -1.67 11.56 -0.59
N HIS A 300 -2.30 11.35 0.57
CA HIS A 300 -1.98 10.24 1.45
C HIS A 300 -3.25 9.46 1.86
N GLU A 301 -3.07 8.27 2.43
CA GLU A 301 -4.14 7.37 2.88
C GLU A 301 -5.20 7.09 1.81
N HIS A 302 -4.78 7.09 0.55
CA HIS A 302 -5.60 6.68 -0.57
C HIS A 302 -5.56 5.15 -0.73
N SER A 303 -6.64 4.59 -1.22
CA SER A 303 -6.67 3.18 -1.61
C SER A 303 -5.91 2.93 -2.90
N SER A 304 -5.31 1.74 -3.01
CA SER A 304 -4.69 1.28 -4.25
C SER A 304 -5.07 -0.16 -4.57
N PHE A 305 -5.26 -0.44 -5.87
CA PHE A 305 -5.70 -1.75 -6.34
C PHE A 305 -4.95 -2.15 -7.60
N VAL A 306 -4.80 -3.46 -7.82
CA VAL A 306 -4.52 -4.03 -9.14
C VAL A 306 -5.77 -4.75 -9.60
N PHE A 307 -6.37 -4.27 -10.69
CA PHE A 307 -7.62 -4.78 -11.20
C PHE A 307 -7.68 -4.66 -12.72
N GLN A 308 -8.09 -5.73 -13.41
CA GLN A 308 -8.20 -5.78 -14.88
C GLN A 308 -6.94 -5.25 -15.58
N ASP A 309 -5.78 -5.70 -15.08
CA ASP A 309 -4.46 -5.34 -15.61
C ASP A 309 -4.15 -3.82 -15.58
N LYS A 310 -4.66 -3.12 -14.56
CA LYS A 310 -4.40 -1.71 -14.25
C LYS A 310 -4.12 -1.51 -12.77
N ILE A 311 -3.34 -0.49 -12.46
CA ILE A 311 -3.29 0.07 -11.09
C ILE A 311 -4.42 1.10 -10.98
N TYR A 312 -5.15 1.08 -9.87
CA TYR A 312 -6.10 2.12 -9.49
C TYR A 312 -5.66 2.78 -8.19
N ILE A 313 -5.93 4.09 -8.06
CA ILE A 313 -5.92 4.82 -6.79
C ILE A 313 -7.27 5.49 -6.60
N ALA A 314 -7.77 5.54 -5.36
CA ALA A 314 -9.08 6.07 -5.06
C ALA A 314 -9.10 6.80 -3.70
N GLY A 315 -9.69 8.00 -3.68
CA GLY A 315 -9.85 8.79 -2.46
C GLY A 315 -8.55 9.32 -1.88
N GLY A 316 -8.53 9.49 -0.56
CA GLY A 316 -7.40 9.96 0.21
C GLY A 316 -7.47 11.42 0.63
N MET A 317 -6.47 11.84 1.42
CA MET A 317 -6.33 13.20 1.90
C MET A 317 -5.51 14.02 0.90
N LEU A 318 -6.22 14.85 0.17
CA LEU A 318 -5.70 16.00 -0.56
C LEU A 318 -6.47 17.19 0.00
N PRO A 319 -5.92 18.07 0.86
CA PRO A 319 -6.76 19.01 1.58
C PRO A 319 -7.71 19.81 0.65
N PRO A 320 -9.06 19.54 0.64
CA PRO A 320 -9.80 18.59 1.46
C PRO A 320 -9.72 17.15 0.97
N LEU A 321 -10.37 16.21 1.69
CA LEU A 321 -10.59 14.83 1.27
C LEU A 321 -11.23 14.74 -0.11
N VAL A 322 -10.85 13.69 -0.86
CA VAL A 322 -11.35 13.46 -2.22
C VAL A 322 -12.01 12.09 -2.36
N ASN A 323 -12.75 11.92 -3.43
CA ASN A 323 -13.35 10.64 -3.85
C ASN A 323 -13.24 10.43 -5.37
N ASP A 324 -12.21 11.03 -5.96
CA ASP A 324 -11.85 10.75 -7.35
C ASP A 324 -11.15 9.40 -7.48
N VAL A 325 -11.16 8.86 -8.68
CA VAL A 325 -10.52 7.58 -9.01
C VAL A 325 -9.65 7.76 -10.24
N TRP A 326 -8.44 7.24 -10.16
CA TRP A 326 -7.45 7.27 -11.23
C TRP A 326 -6.99 5.86 -11.56
N SER A 327 -6.54 5.62 -12.79
CA SER A 327 -5.94 4.36 -13.19
C SER A 327 -4.70 4.54 -14.04
N LEU A 328 -3.84 3.53 -14.02
CA LEU A 328 -2.67 3.40 -14.88
C LEU A 328 -2.70 2.03 -15.55
N GLU A 329 -2.69 2.02 -16.88
CA GLU A 329 -2.51 0.82 -17.70
C GLU A 329 -1.14 0.86 -18.36
N LEU A 330 -0.32 -0.14 -18.10
CA LEU A 330 0.97 -0.27 -18.75
C LEU A 330 0.84 -1.02 -20.10
N PRO A 331 1.71 -0.75 -21.08
CA PRO A 331 1.78 -1.53 -22.31
C PRO A 331 2.00 -3.02 -22.01
N LYS A 332 1.52 -3.90 -22.87
CA LYS A 332 1.65 -5.36 -22.68
C LYS A 332 3.10 -5.86 -22.69
N ASP A 333 3.95 -5.12 -23.33
CA ASP A 333 5.39 -5.38 -23.52
C ASP A 333 6.29 -4.59 -22.56
N TRP A 334 5.69 -3.98 -21.53
CA TRP A 334 6.40 -3.17 -20.51
C TRP A 334 7.18 -4.03 -19.53
#